data_a626b97e5a24533a9c574d1683b13022
#
_entry.id   a626b97e5a24533a9c574d1683b13022
#
_cell.length_a   1.000
_cell.length_b   1.000
_cell.length_c   1.000
_cell.angle_alpha   90.00
_cell.angle_beta   90.00
_cell.angle_gamma   90.00
#
_symmetry.space_group_name_H-M   'P 1'
#
loop_
_entity.id
_entity.type
_entity.pdbx_description
1 polymer ?
#
loop_
_entity_poly.entity_id
_entity_poly.type
_entity_poly.pdbx_seq_one_letter_code
_entity_poly.pdbx_strand_id
1 'polypeptide(L)'
;MSMTIPVTLSAPLLMLFLLRDKMDKDTDYLEEVPMFSDRLNLLMIQLNASGAQIAKYAGFDRTNVSRLRSGARIPVSGGPTAEKLISGIYLFADSNNSLPVLCEITGQPLSASAEEKMAGLSDWLFGGEEKQSPRPERPKKAAACRTFGERLDAAMSLAELSNIRLSQLINVDASLISRYRTGVRTPRANPEMTSRLANVLWNRILKNRKKTELAHMMRFPEAETDEAYFLDWLCDFDAFQQIGISSAEDLLDAFDSYSAETSIALPPIEAMIPPELLRDTRSVYSGISGLQEAVLRFLGNAVLEQPKELWLYSDQNMEWMTSDPVFLNKWACLMSACVSSGIRIRIIHNVDRSLDEMNAAITNWLPLYMSGMIESYFSQKVKDSRFSHTLFLSPGRACIESSHVIGTESVGQYRYYTEDPSLELCRVSFLKLMENAKSLLRINRPGNLENRGSELTLIQNTLSISTMPEDLVRSFDSPELYEEWTHRSELLHQNLASSRLTECIALPEDESLFHGSAPVEAVPGTEGLCYTPEQYAMHIRNILRLSGQYPSYRFYILPEVPFRNIRLLISEETVTVVRSVSPYLSMSFTHPLMCRAFRSYADQIKERYKEDRDSVRRHLENRFL
;
A
#
# COMPACT_ATOMS: atom_id res chain seq x y z
N MET A 1 12.27 13.63 33.22
CA MET A 1 10.85 13.95 33.31
C MET A 1 10.16 13.22 32.16
N SER A 2 9.36 12.21 32.42
CA SER A 2 8.63 11.45 31.43
C SER A 2 7.42 12.29 31.00
N MET A 3 7.50 12.97 29.86
CA MET A 3 6.32 13.57 29.24
C MET A 3 5.55 12.43 28.54
N THR A 4 4.51 11.96 29.19
CA THR A 4 3.48 11.13 28.57
C THR A 4 2.73 12.01 27.57
N ILE A 5 2.99 11.82 26.27
CA ILE A 5 2.18 12.43 25.21
C ILE A 5 0.80 11.76 25.31
N PRO A 6 -0.29 12.50 25.45
CA PRO A 6 -1.62 11.91 25.41
C PRO A 6 -1.84 11.34 24.01
N VAL A 7 -1.84 10.02 23.87
CA VAL A 7 -2.17 9.32 22.63
C VAL A 7 -3.69 9.35 22.48
N THR A 8 -4.16 10.27 21.68
CA THR A 8 -5.56 10.40 21.33
C THR A 8 -5.78 9.73 19.98
N LEU A 9 -6.45 8.60 19.96
CA LEU A 9 -6.58 7.70 18.83
C LEU A 9 -7.98 7.74 18.21
N SER A 10 -8.06 8.04 16.91
CA SER A 10 -9.31 8.10 16.12
C SER A 10 -9.54 6.89 15.20
N ALA A 11 -8.86 5.77 15.43
CA ALA A 11 -8.82 4.64 14.52
C ALA A 11 -10.17 3.94 14.20
N PRO A 12 -11.12 3.72 15.13
CA PRO A 12 -12.33 2.99 14.80
C PRO A 12 -13.34 3.78 13.98
N LEU A 13 -13.41 5.09 14.15
CA LEU A 13 -14.36 5.95 13.42
C LEU A 13 -13.88 6.28 12.00
N LEU A 14 -12.59 6.37 11.77
CA LEU A 14 -12.06 6.59 10.42
C LEU A 14 -12.35 5.38 9.52
N MET A 15 -12.31 4.18 10.07
CA MET A 15 -12.65 2.96 9.33
C MET A 15 -14.17 2.81 9.10
N LEU A 16 -15.00 3.21 10.07
CA LEU A 16 -16.45 3.34 9.89
C LEU A 16 -16.83 4.51 8.97
N PHE A 17 -16.07 5.61 9.00
CA PHE A 17 -16.28 6.75 8.10
C PHE A 17 -15.89 6.40 6.66
N LEU A 18 -14.78 5.69 6.44
CA LEU A 18 -14.38 5.23 5.10
C LEU A 18 -15.31 4.15 4.53
N LEU A 19 -15.93 3.33 5.37
CA LEU A 19 -16.98 2.39 4.97
C LEU A 19 -18.35 3.10 4.81
N ARG A 20 -18.63 4.13 5.61
CA ARG A 20 -19.84 4.93 5.53
C ARG A 20 -19.76 5.99 4.42
N ASP A 21 -18.59 6.58 4.19
CA ASP A 21 -18.34 7.55 3.12
C ASP A 21 -18.43 6.93 1.71
N LYS A 22 -18.26 5.60 1.59
CA LYS A 22 -18.63 4.85 0.37
C LYS A 22 -20.14 4.62 0.24
N MET A 23 -20.91 4.85 1.28
CA MET A 23 -22.36 4.70 1.26
C MET A 23 -23.15 6.03 1.29
N ASP A 24 -22.54 7.15 1.73
CA ASP A 24 -23.26 8.43 1.95
C ASP A 24 -22.69 9.64 1.15
N LYS A 25 -21.69 9.43 0.27
CA LYS A 25 -21.20 10.48 -0.67
C LYS A 25 -21.85 10.38 -2.04
N ASP A 26 -23.16 10.27 -2.09
CA ASP A 26 -23.93 10.54 -3.29
C ASP A 26 -24.80 11.80 -3.09
N THR A 27 -24.15 12.95 -3.15
CA THR A 27 -24.76 14.18 -3.66
C THR A 27 -23.66 15.13 -4.11
N ASP A 28 -23.57 15.31 -5.45
CA ASP A 28 -22.78 16.26 -6.20
C ASP A 28 -21.31 15.92 -6.55
N TYR A 29 -21.08 14.81 -7.28
CA TYR A 29 -20.07 14.76 -8.37
C TYR A 29 -20.55 13.75 -9.41
N LEU A 30 -20.49 14.12 -10.69
CA LEU A 30 -20.75 13.36 -11.92
C LEU A 30 -20.94 11.85 -11.71
N GLU A 31 -22.15 11.36 -11.93
CA GLU A 31 -22.53 9.95 -11.90
C GLU A 31 -21.53 9.08 -12.69
N GLU A 32 -20.58 8.44 -12.00
CA GLU A 32 -19.95 7.25 -12.56
C GLU A 32 -21.03 6.18 -12.64
N VAL A 33 -21.49 5.91 -13.86
CA VAL A 33 -22.48 4.88 -14.13
C VAL A 33 -21.93 3.54 -13.63
N PRO A 34 -22.56 2.86 -12.64
CA PRO A 34 -22.04 1.63 -12.07
C PRO A 34 -21.74 0.60 -13.15
N MET A 35 -20.56 -0.05 -13.09
CA MET A 35 -20.17 -1.05 -14.08
C MET A 35 -21.09 -2.29 -14.01
N PHE A 36 -21.17 -3.05 -15.10
CA PHE A 36 -21.96 -4.29 -15.17
C PHE A 36 -21.75 -5.23 -13.96
N SER A 37 -20.51 -5.41 -13.53
CA SER A 37 -20.16 -6.24 -12.37
C SER A 37 -20.78 -5.75 -11.07
N ASP A 38 -20.82 -4.43 -10.88
CA ASP A 38 -21.35 -3.79 -9.65
C ASP A 38 -22.87 -3.92 -9.63
N ARG A 39 -23.51 -3.69 -10.76
CA ARG A 39 -24.96 -3.88 -10.92
C ARG A 39 -25.35 -5.34 -10.70
N LEU A 40 -24.61 -6.30 -11.27
CA LEU A 40 -24.86 -7.72 -11.05
C LEU A 40 -24.70 -8.12 -9.59
N ASN A 41 -23.67 -7.61 -8.90
CA ASN A 41 -23.46 -7.87 -7.49
C ASN A 41 -24.59 -7.27 -6.62
N LEU A 42 -24.95 -6.01 -6.88
CA LEU A 42 -26.05 -5.34 -6.19
C LEU A 42 -27.38 -6.12 -6.35
N LEU A 43 -27.70 -6.52 -7.58
CA LEU A 43 -28.90 -7.27 -7.88
C LEU A 43 -28.93 -8.61 -7.14
N MET A 44 -27.83 -9.34 -7.12
CA MET A 44 -27.73 -10.62 -6.41
C MET A 44 -27.87 -10.47 -4.89
N ILE A 45 -27.36 -9.39 -4.31
CA ILE A 45 -27.54 -9.06 -2.88
C ILE A 45 -29.03 -8.79 -2.60
N GLN A 46 -29.67 -7.95 -3.38
CA GLN A 46 -31.08 -7.59 -3.19
C GLN A 46 -32.04 -8.78 -3.35
N LEU A 47 -31.74 -9.67 -4.30
CA LEU A 47 -32.49 -10.91 -4.50
C LEU A 47 -32.14 -12.01 -3.48
N ASN A 48 -31.18 -11.79 -2.59
CA ASN A 48 -30.61 -12.80 -1.71
C ASN A 48 -30.16 -14.08 -2.46
N ALA A 49 -29.53 -13.89 -3.61
CA ALA A 49 -29.15 -14.94 -4.53
C ALA A 49 -27.65 -15.26 -4.43
N SER A 50 -27.29 -16.52 -4.24
CA SER A 50 -25.90 -16.97 -4.34
C SER A 50 -25.47 -17.21 -5.79
N GLY A 51 -24.15 -17.10 -6.05
CA GLY A 51 -23.61 -17.38 -7.39
C GLY A 51 -23.91 -18.80 -7.89
N ALA A 52 -24.02 -19.77 -6.97
CA ALA A 52 -24.37 -21.16 -7.31
C ALA A 52 -25.84 -21.31 -7.74
N GLN A 53 -26.73 -20.55 -7.10
CA GLN A 53 -28.16 -20.56 -7.47
C GLN A 53 -28.36 -19.92 -8.85
N ILE A 54 -27.79 -18.74 -9.09
CA ILE A 54 -27.89 -18.10 -10.41
C ILE A 54 -27.26 -19.00 -11.49
N ALA A 55 -26.10 -19.62 -11.21
CA ALA A 55 -25.48 -20.56 -12.17
C ALA A 55 -26.42 -21.73 -12.53
N LYS A 56 -27.13 -22.28 -11.55
CA LYS A 56 -28.10 -23.37 -11.76
C LYS A 56 -29.26 -22.95 -12.68
N TYR A 57 -29.87 -21.78 -12.41
CA TYR A 57 -30.99 -21.27 -13.21
C TYR A 57 -30.58 -20.76 -14.59
N ALA A 58 -29.36 -20.21 -14.74
CA ALA A 58 -28.82 -19.75 -16.01
C ALA A 58 -28.21 -20.88 -16.88
N GLY A 59 -28.11 -22.09 -16.34
CA GLY A 59 -27.42 -23.19 -17.03
C GLY A 59 -25.93 -22.92 -17.21
N PHE A 60 -25.29 -22.24 -16.24
CA PHE A 60 -23.86 -21.92 -16.24
C PHE A 60 -23.08 -22.85 -15.31
N ASP A 61 -21.78 -22.97 -15.59
CA ASP A 61 -20.82 -23.43 -14.59
C ASP A 61 -20.68 -22.33 -13.50
N ARG A 62 -20.52 -22.76 -12.25
CA ARG A 62 -20.36 -21.87 -11.09
C ARG A 62 -19.22 -20.86 -11.28
N THR A 63 -18.15 -21.26 -11.97
CA THR A 63 -17.01 -20.39 -12.28
C THR A 63 -17.35 -19.28 -13.25
N ASN A 64 -18.34 -19.48 -14.15
CA ASN A 64 -18.78 -18.43 -15.07
C ASN A 64 -19.46 -17.28 -14.32
N VAL A 65 -20.37 -17.56 -13.40
CA VAL A 65 -21.03 -16.50 -12.61
C VAL A 65 -20.02 -15.75 -11.73
N SER A 66 -19.04 -16.45 -11.16
CA SER A 66 -17.95 -15.81 -10.41
C SER A 66 -17.14 -14.81 -11.27
N ARG A 67 -16.83 -15.18 -12.52
CA ARG A 67 -16.11 -14.28 -13.46
C ARG A 67 -16.95 -13.08 -13.90
N LEU A 68 -18.26 -13.25 -14.05
CA LEU A 68 -19.18 -12.15 -14.37
C LEU A 68 -19.25 -11.15 -13.19
N ARG A 69 -19.33 -11.65 -11.97
CA ARG A 69 -19.37 -10.85 -10.73
C ARG A 69 -18.08 -10.10 -10.44
N SER A 70 -16.94 -10.69 -10.76
CA SER A 70 -15.62 -10.05 -10.56
C SER A 70 -15.23 -9.08 -11.68
N GLY A 71 -16.07 -8.92 -12.72
CA GLY A 71 -15.73 -8.12 -13.91
C GLY A 71 -14.65 -8.76 -14.80
N ALA A 72 -14.13 -9.94 -14.45
CA ALA A 72 -13.13 -10.65 -15.26
C ALA A 72 -13.67 -11.08 -16.64
N ARG A 73 -15.00 -11.08 -16.79
CA ARG A 73 -15.69 -11.28 -18.05
C ARG A 73 -16.97 -10.46 -18.07
N ILE A 74 -17.10 -9.55 -19.01
CA ILE A 74 -18.33 -8.78 -19.27
C ILE A 74 -18.99 -9.40 -20.52
N PRO A 75 -20.24 -9.88 -20.43
CA PRO A 75 -20.92 -10.43 -21.60
C PRO A 75 -21.37 -9.30 -22.52
N VAL A 76 -21.36 -9.56 -23.82
CA VAL A 76 -21.90 -8.59 -24.77
C VAL A 76 -23.42 -8.52 -24.63
N SER A 77 -23.95 -7.30 -24.51
CA SER A 77 -25.40 -7.05 -24.45
C SER A 77 -26.11 -7.69 -25.68
N GLY A 78 -27.19 -8.44 -25.42
CA GLY A 78 -27.88 -9.21 -26.45
C GLY A 78 -27.15 -10.46 -26.94
N GLY A 79 -26.00 -10.81 -26.40
CA GLY A 79 -25.28 -12.03 -26.71
C GLY A 79 -25.78 -13.26 -25.93
N PRO A 80 -25.47 -14.49 -26.39
CA PRO A 80 -26.01 -15.73 -25.82
C PRO A 80 -25.70 -15.90 -24.31
N THR A 81 -24.59 -15.34 -23.82
CA THR A 81 -24.21 -15.38 -22.39
C THR A 81 -25.05 -14.39 -21.57
N ALA A 82 -25.32 -13.20 -22.13
CA ALA A 82 -26.17 -12.20 -21.48
C ALA A 82 -27.62 -12.70 -21.40
N GLU A 83 -28.16 -13.23 -22.47
CA GLU A 83 -29.53 -13.80 -22.53
C GLU A 83 -29.71 -14.91 -21.50
N LYS A 84 -28.77 -15.85 -21.40
CA LYS A 84 -28.81 -16.93 -20.41
C LYS A 84 -28.74 -16.39 -18.98
N LEU A 85 -27.92 -15.37 -18.73
CA LEU A 85 -27.81 -14.75 -17.40
C LEU A 85 -29.12 -14.07 -17.00
N ILE A 86 -29.69 -13.26 -17.90
CA ILE A 86 -30.95 -12.53 -17.69
C ILE A 86 -32.10 -13.51 -17.45
N SER A 87 -32.23 -14.52 -18.30
CA SER A 87 -33.24 -15.57 -18.11
C SER A 87 -33.07 -16.33 -16.81
N GLY A 88 -31.80 -16.64 -16.41
CA GLY A 88 -31.52 -17.33 -15.16
C GLY A 88 -31.84 -16.50 -13.92
N ILE A 89 -31.57 -15.19 -13.94
CA ILE A 89 -31.92 -14.26 -12.85
C ILE A 89 -33.44 -14.12 -12.74
N TYR A 90 -34.14 -13.97 -13.88
CA TYR A 90 -35.58 -13.88 -13.90
C TYR A 90 -36.23 -15.16 -13.34
N LEU A 91 -35.82 -16.34 -13.81
CA LEU A 91 -36.35 -17.63 -13.33
C LEU A 91 -36.06 -17.85 -11.84
N PHE A 92 -34.90 -17.41 -11.36
CA PHE A 92 -34.60 -17.45 -9.93
C PHE A 92 -35.56 -16.56 -9.13
N ALA A 93 -35.78 -15.31 -9.58
CA ALA A 93 -36.66 -14.36 -8.91
C ALA A 93 -38.13 -14.85 -8.89
N ASP A 94 -38.59 -15.44 -9.99
CA ASP A 94 -39.92 -16.02 -10.09
C ASP A 94 -40.10 -17.21 -9.15
N SER A 95 -39.14 -18.15 -9.14
CA SER A 95 -39.18 -19.36 -8.32
C SER A 95 -39.04 -19.10 -6.81
N ASN A 96 -38.48 -17.95 -6.42
CA ASN A 96 -38.22 -17.62 -5.00
C ASN A 96 -39.10 -16.45 -4.51
N ASN A 97 -40.18 -16.12 -5.19
CA ASN A 97 -41.09 -15.02 -4.85
C ASN A 97 -40.40 -13.65 -4.73
N SER A 98 -39.28 -13.44 -5.44
CA SER A 98 -38.49 -12.22 -5.43
C SER A 98 -38.76 -11.31 -6.65
N LEU A 99 -39.76 -11.64 -7.48
CA LEU A 99 -40.16 -10.80 -8.61
C LEU A 99 -40.51 -9.36 -8.24
N PRO A 100 -41.20 -9.09 -7.11
CA PRO A 100 -41.46 -7.71 -6.70
C PRO A 100 -40.16 -6.90 -6.50
N VAL A 101 -39.14 -7.49 -5.90
CA VAL A 101 -37.81 -6.86 -5.69
C VAL A 101 -37.11 -6.63 -7.02
N LEU A 102 -37.17 -7.61 -7.94
CA LEU A 102 -36.60 -7.47 -9.28
C LEU A 102 -37.27 -6.33 -10.06
N CYS A 103 -38.60 -6.25 -9.98
CA CYS A 103 -39.39 -5.20 -10.65
C CYS A 103 -39.10 -3.80 -10.07
N GLU A 104 -38.94 -3.69 -8.77
CA GLU A 104 -38.58 -2.44 -8.09
C GLU A 104 -37.20 -1.93 -8.55
N ILE A 105 -36.18 -2.81 -8.59
CA ILE A 105 -34.81 -2.46 -9.01
C ILE A 105 -34.78 -2.05 -10.48
N THR A 106 -35.50 -2.76 -11.36
CA THR A 106 -35.49 -2.51 -12.80
C THR A 106 -36.50 -1.47 -13.27
N GLY A 107 -37.31 -0.92 -12.35
CA GLY A 107 -38.37 0.04 -12.67
C GLY A 107 -39.52 -0.53 -13.49
N GLN A 108 -39.69 -1.87 -13.51
CA GLN A 108 -40.73 -2.52 -14.29
C GLN A 108 -41.99 -2.78 -13.44
N PRO A 109 -43.21 -2.58 -14.00
CA PRO A 109 -44.41 -2.88 -13.22
C PRO A 109 -44.58 -4.40 -13.02
N LEU A 110 -45.10 -4.80 -11.88
CA LEU A 110 -45.32 -6.22 -11.56
C LEU A 110 -46.25 -6.94 -12.57
N SER A 111 -47.17 -6.18 -13.18
CA SER A 111 -48.08 -6.64 -14.23
C SER A 111 -47.49 -6.81 -15.62
N ALA A 112 -46.24 -6.38 -15.84
CA ALA A 112 -45.55 -6.53 -17.11
C ALA A 112 -45.34 -8.01 -17.46
N SER A 113 -45.25 -8.31 -18.75
CA SER A 113 -44.97 -9.64 -19.26
C SER A 113 -43.55 -10.12 -18.82
N ALA A 114 -43.30 -11.42 -18.91
CA ALA A 114 -41.97 -11.97 -18.62
C ALA A 114 -40.89 -11.38 -19.54
N GLU A 115 -41.25 -11.18 -20.82
CA GLU A 115 -40.36 -10.59 -21.84
C GLU A 115 -40.01 -9.13 -21.50
N GLU A 116 -40.98 -8.33 -21.11
CA GLU A 116 -40.77 -6.92 -20.70
C GLU A 116 -39.90 -6.82 -19.45
N LYS A 117 -40.10 -7.69 -18.45
CA LYS A 117 -39.26 -7.74 -17.23
C LYS A 117 -37.83 -8.15 -17.53
N MET A 118 -37.62 -9.12 -18.44
CA MET A 118 -36.29 -9.52 -18.87
C MET A 118 -35.60 -8.43 -19.71
N ALA A 119 -36.34 -7.70 -20.54
CA ALA A 119 -35.84 -6.57 -21.31
C ALA A 119 -35.41 -5.43 -20.33
N GLY A 120 -36.25 -5.08 -19.36
CA GLY A 120 -35.92 -4.09 -18.33
C GLY A 120 -34.71 -4.49 -17.48
N LEU A 121 -34.57 -5.78 -17.17
CA LEU A 121 -33.37 -6.30 -16.48
C LEU A 121 -32.12 -6.18 -17.35
N SER A 122 -32.22 -6.45 -18.66
CA SER A 122 -31.14 -6.25 -19.61
C SER A 122 -30.70 -4.79 -19.68
N ASP A 123 -31.66 -3.89 -19.84
CA ASP A 123 -31.39 -2.45 -19.91
C ASP A 123 -30.76 -1.94 -18.60
N TRP A 124 -31.23 -2.43 -17.48
CA TRP A 124 -30.69 -2.05 -16.18
C TRP A 124 -29.26 -2.58 -15.97
N LEU A 125 -28.96 -3.82 -16.35
CA LEU A 125 -27.60 -4.41 -16.22
C LEU A 125 -26.59 -3.78 -17.17
N PHE A 126 -27.00 -3.50 -18.42
CA PHE A 126 -26.12 -3.01 -19.50
C PHE A 126 -26.32 -1.53 -19.84
N GLY A 127 -27.31 -0.86 -19.28
CA GLY A 127 -27.60 0.55 -19.52
C GLY A 127 -26.49 1.46 -19.01
N GLY A 128 -25.82 2.17 -19.94
CA GLY A 128 -24.69 3.06 -19.68
C GLY A 128 -23.44 2.74 -20.50
N GLU A 129 -23.38 1.63 -21.22
CA GLU A 129 -22.28 1.36 -22.13
C GLU A 129 -22.59 1.93 -23.53
N GLU A 130 -21.84 2.97 -23.94
CA GLU A 130 -21.83 3.43 -25.33
C GLU A 130 -21.33 2.31 -26.24
N LYS A 131 -22.03 2.08 -27.34
CA LYS A 131 -21.67 1.12 -28.40
C LYS A 131 -20.24 1.39 -28.88
N GLN A 132 -19.32 0.53 -28.54
CA GLN A 132 -17.96 0.58 -29.07
C GLN A 132 -17.98 0.29 -30.59
N SER A 133 -17.62 1.30 -31.38
CA SER A 133 -17.34 1.19 -32.81
C SER A 133 -16.09 0.33 -33.07
N PRO A 134 -15.95 -0.32 -34.23
CA PRO A 134 -14.81 -1.17 -34.54
C PRO A 134 -13.50 -0.36 -34.56
N ARG A 135 -12.47 -0.89 -33.89
CA ARG A 135 -11.14 -0.27 -33.79
C ARG A 135 -10.48 -0.10 -35.16
N PRO A 136 -9.92 1.09 -35.48
CA PRO A 136 -9.05 1.25 -36.62
C PRO A 136 -7.68 0.61 -36.39
N GLU A 137 -7.15 -0.05 -37.41
CA GLU A 137 -5.79 -0.61 -37.42
C GLU A 137 -4.74 0.48 -37.21
N ARG A 138 -3.83 0.27 -36.25
CA ARG A 138 -2.71 1.19 -35.96
C ARG A 138 -1.46 0.80 -36.73
N PRO A 139 -0.68 1.78 -37.22
CA PRO A 139 0.59 1.52 -37.91
C PRO A 139 1.66 1.02 -36.96
N LYS A 140 2.42 0.01 -37.39
CA LYS A 140 3.57 -0.55 -36.63
C LYS A 140 4.72 0.48 -36.50
N LYS A 141 4.82 1.13 -35.35
CA LYS A 141 6.07 1.74 -34.87
C LYS A 141 6.60 0.87 -33.75
N ALA A 142 7.95 0.73 -33.67
CA ALA A 142 8.65 -0.08 -32.66
C ALA A 142 8.07 0.16 -31.25
N ALA A 143 7.16 -0.69 -30.84
CA ALA A 143 6.42 -0.55 -29.58
C ALA A 143 7.23 -1.22 -28.48
N ALA A 144 7.48 -0.50 -27.38
CA ALA A 144 7.87 -1.12 -26.14
C ALA A 144 6.86 -2.22 -25.79
N CYS A 145 7.33 -3.40 -25.39
CA CYS A 145 6.49 -4.53 -25.03
C CYS A 145 5.57 -4.11 -23.86
N ARG A 146 4.27 -3.94 -24.11
CA ARG A 146 3.32 -3.38 -23.15
C ARG A 146 2.54 -4.43 -22.38
N THR A 147 2.37 -5.62 -22.96
CA THR A 147 1.60 -6.69 -22.34
C THR A 147 2.49 -7.83 -21.86
N PHE A 148 2.01 -8.61 -20.89
CA PHE A 148 2.70 -9.82 -20.46
C PHE A 148 3.05 -10.75 -21.62
N GLY A 149 2.12 -10.94 -22.57
CA GLY A 149 2.32 -11.81 -23.73
C GLY A 149 3.44 -11.31 -24.64
N GLU A 150 3.49 -10.00 -24.93
CA GLU A 150 4.59 -9.38 -25.71
C GLU A 150 5.93 -9.48 -25.02
N ARG A 151 5.97 -9.28 -23.68
CA ARG A 151 7.19 -9.41 -22.88
C ARG A 151 7.67 -10.86 -22.82
N LEU A 152 6.73 -11.78 -22.63
CA LEU A 152 7.05 -13.22 -22.68
C LEU A 152 7.61 -13.63 -24.03
N ASP A 153 7.02 -13.15 -25.12
CA ASP A 153 7.50 -13.43 -26.49
C ASP A 153 8.92 -12.88 -26.71
N ALA A 154 9.15 -11.65 -26.29
CA ALA A 154 10.46 -11.00 -26.37
C ALA A 154 11.52 -11.72 -25.51
N ALA A 155 11.19 -12.07 -24.27
CA ALA A 155 12.07 -12.83 -23.39
C ALA A 155 12.37 -14.24 -23.91
N MET A 156 11.37 -14.94 -24.47
CA MET A 156 11.55 -16.24 -25.11
C MET A 156 12.46 -16.15 -26.35
N SER A 157 12.38 -15.05 -27.11
CA SER A 157 13.26 -14.79 -28.26
C SER A 157 14.70 -14.60 -27.82
N LEU A 158 14.97 -13.84 -26.74
CA LEU A 158 16.32 -13.71 -26.16
C LEU A 158 16.83 -15.02 -25.57
N ALA A 159 15.94 -15.78 -24.93
CA ALA A 159 16.26 -17.10 -24.38
C ALA A 159 16.44 -18.19 -25.46
N GLU A 160 16.05 -17.91 -26.70
CA GLU A 160 16.03 -18.88 -27.81
C GLU A 160 15.21 -20.13 -27.48
N LEU A 161 14.04 -19.93 -26.88
CA LEU A 161 13.13 -21.00 -26.46
C LEU A 161 11.84 -21.00 -27.28
N SER A 162 11.49 -22.17 -27.80
CA SER A 162 10.15 -22.40 -28.38
C SER A 162 9.12 -22.71 -27.30
N ASN A 163 7.81 -22.61 -27.64
CA ASN A 163 6.72 -22.98 -26.74
C ASN A 163 6.87 -24.40 -26.19
N ILE A 164 7.24 -25.35 -27.04
CA ILE A 164 7.43 -26.75 -26.67
C ILE A 164 8.60 -26.87 -25.69
N ARG A 165 9.72 -26.19 -25.96
CA ARG A 165 10.90 -26.31 -25.11
C ARG A 165 10.70 -25.64 -23.75
N LEU A 166 10.08 -24.48 -23.72
CA LEU A 166 9.75 -23.80 -22.46
C LEU A 166 8.76 -24.63 -21.64
N SER A 167 7.70 -25.16 -22.26
CA SER A 167 6.71 -25.99 -21.59
C SER A 167 7.30 -27.23 -20.94
N GLN A 168 8.26 -27.88 -21.60
CA GLN A 168 9.01 -29.02 -21.03
C GLN A 168 9.83 -28.62 -19.80
N LEU A 169 10.51 -27.44 -19.85
CA LEU A 169 11.36 -26.96 -18.75
C LEU A 169 10.56 -26.59 -17.49
N ILE A 170 9.34 -26.10 -17.65
CA ILE A 170 8.48 -25.73 -16.51
C ILE A 170 7.38 -26.74 -16.22
N ASN A 171 7.37 -27.87 -16.94
CA ASN A 171 6.42 -28.99 -16.79
C ASN A 171 4.94 -28.58 -16.92
N VAL A 172 4.61 -27.95 -18.06
CA VAL A 172 3.24 -27.55 -18.43
C VAL A 172 2.92 -27.92 -19.86
N ASP A 173 1.68 -27.77 -20.27
CA ASP A 173 1.26 -27.97 -21.67
C ASP A 173 1.74 -26.82 -22.56
N ALA A 174 2.23 -27.14 -23.77
CA ALA A 174 2.71 -26.12 -24.73
C ALA A 174 1.59 -25.17 -25.19
N SER A 175 0.33 -25.62 -25.17
CA SER A 175 -0.82 -24.77 -25.45
C SER A 175 -1.03 -23.68 -24.39
N LEU A 176 -0.63 -23.93 -23.14
CA LEU A 176 -0.66 -22.91 -22.09
C LEU A 176 0.33 -21.79 -22.35
N ILE A 177 1.56 -22.12 -22.77
CA ILE A 177 2.56 -21.13 -23.17
C ILE A 177 2.07 -20.30 -24.36
N SER A 178 1.47 -20.94 -25.35
CA SER A 178 0.86 -20.23 -26.48
C SER A 178 -0.22 -19.24 -26.04
N ARG A 179 -1.10 -19.64 -25.11
CA ARG A 179 -2.15 -18.76 -24.56
C ARG A 179 -1.56 -17.60 -23.73
N TYR A 180 -0.46 -17.83 -23.06
CA TYR A 180 0.28 -16.77 -22.35
C TYR A 180 0.86 -15.75 -23.33
N ARG A 181 1.52 -16.19 -24.41
CA ARG A 181 2.09 -15.33 -25.45
C ARG A 181 1.04 -14.51 -26.20
N THR A 182 -0.12 -15.09 -26.47
CA THR A 182 -1.22 -14.41 -27.16
C THR A 182 -2.06 -13.53 -26.24
N GLY A 183 -1.76 -13.48 -24.95
CA GLY A 183 -2.52 -12.70 -23.96
C GLY A 183 -3.91 -13.27 -23.61
N VAL A 184 -4.30 -14.42 -24.19
CA VAL A 184 -5.59 -15.09 -23.88
C VAL A 184 -5.65 -15.55 -22.42
N ARG A 185 -4.49 -15.78 -21.80
CA ARG A 185 -4.35 -16.14 -20.40
C ARG A 185 -3.09 -15.50 -19.81
N THR A 186 -3.12 -15.16 -18.53
CA THR A 186 -1.95 -14.70 -17.78
C THR A 186 -1.73 -15.58 -16.55
N PRO A 187 -0.50 -15.78 -16.07
CA PRO A 187 -0.22 -16.56 -14.86
C PRO A 187 -0.48 -15.77 -13.57
N ARG A 188 -1.09 -14.59 -13.61
CA ARG A 188 -1.31 -13.69 -12.45
C ARG A 188 -1.87 -14.40 -11.20
N ALA A 189 -2.75 -15.39 -11.40
CA ALA A 189 -3.34 -16.17 -10.30
C ALA A 189 -2.43 -17.29 -9.78
N ASN A 190 -1.21 -17.43 -10.33
CA ASN A 190 -0.28 -18.50 -9.96
C ASN A 190 1.15 -17.94 -9.86
N PRO A 191 1.52 -17.35 -8.70
CA PRO A 191 2.86 -16.79 -8.47
C PRO A 191 3.99 -17.80 -8.66
N GLU A 192 3.78 -19.06 -8.29
CA GLU A 192 4.77 -20.13 -8.47
C GLU A 192 5.07 -20.38 -9.95
N MET A 193 4.05 -20.37 -10.79
CA MET A 193 4.21 -20.49 -12.23
C MET A 193 4.97 -19.31 -12.82
N THR A 194 4.68 -18.11 -12.35
CA THR A 194 5.33 -16.88 -12.80
C THR A 194 6.80 -16.89 -12.44
N SER A 195 7.13 -17.26 -11.20
CA SER A 195 8.53 -17.39 -10.75
C SER A 195 9.30 -18.47 -11.52
N ARG A 196 8.67 -19.61 -11.80
CA ARG A 196 9.29 -20.67 -12.63
C ARG A 196 9.57 -20.19 -14.05
N LEU A 197 8.62 -19.49 -14.67
CA LEU A 197 8.79 -18.89 -16.00
C LEU A 197 9.98 -17.92 -16.00
N ALA A 198 10.00 -16.98 -15.06
CA ALA A 198 11.06 -15.98 -14.97
C ALA A 198 12.43 -16.62 -14.73
N ASN A 199 12.53 -17.55 -13.79
CA ASN A 199 13.79 -18.24 -13.49
C ASN A 199 14.36 -18.97 -14.70
N VAL A 200 13.54 -19.75 -15.41
CA VAL A 200 13.99 -20.49 -16.61
C VAL A 200 14.44 -19.54 -17.72
N LEU A 201 13.67 -18.48 -17.99
CA LEU A 201 14.01 -17.49 -19.01
C LEU A 201 15.26 -16.70 -18.63
N TRP A 202 15.36 -16.21 -17.40
CA TRP A 202 16.52 -15.49 -16.87
C TRP A 202 17.82 -16.29 -17.01
N ASN A 203 17.84 -17.50 -16.48
CA ASN A 203 19.00 -18.37 -16.55
C ASN A 203 19.42 -18.68 -17.99
N ARG A 204 18.44 -18.81 -18.91
CA ARG A 204 18.72 -19.06 -20.31
C ARG A 204 19.27 -17.83 -21.03
N ILE A 205 18.73 -16.64 -20.75
CA ILE A 205 19.22 -15.37 -21.27
C ILE A 205 20.67 -15.12 -20.82
N LEU A 206 20.98 -15.36 -19.54
CA LEU A 206 22.35 -15.25 -19.03
C LEU A 206 23.29 -16.23 -19.71
N LYS A 207 22.88 -17.49 -19.90
CA LYS A 207 23.65 -18.52 -20.61
C LYS A 207 23.93 -18.13 -22.05
N ASN A 208 22.97 -17.48 -22.70
CA ASN A 208 23.11 -16.98 -24.06
C ASN A 208 23.90 -15.65 -24.14
N ARG A 209 24.38 -15.10 -23.01
CA ARG A 209 25.10 -13.82 -22.88
C ARG A 209 24.30 -12.62 -23.42
N LYS A 210 22.97 -12.64 -23.29
CA LYS A 210 22.08 -11.59 -23.79
C LYS A 210 21.51 -10.68 -22.68
N LYS A 211 22.26 -10.54 -21.55
CA LYS A 211 21.84 -9.68 -20.44
C LYS A 211 21.77 -8.22 -20.86
N THR A 212 22.70 -7.73 -21.65
CA THR A 212 22.76 -6.35 -22.18
C THR A 212 21.54 -6.06 -23.07
N GLU A 213 21.17 -7.00 -23.96
CA GLU A 213 20.00 -6.86 -24.83
C GLU A 213 18.71 -6.84 -24.00
N LEU A 214 18.63 -7.68 -22.96
CA LEU A 214 17.51 -7.69 -22.02
C LEU A 214 17.40 -6.35 -21.28
N ALA A 215 18.48 -5.85 -20.71
CA ALA A 215 18.53 -4.57 -20.01
C ALA A 215 18.06 -3.41 -20.91
N HIS A 216 18.52 -3.41 -22.17
CA HIS A 216 18.10 -2.43 -23.18
C HIS A 216 16.60 -2.52 -23.48
N MET A 217 16.06 -3.74 -23.59
CA MET A 217 14.65 -3.99 -23.83
C MET A 217 13.79 -3.57 -22.63
N MET A 218 14.27 -3.82 -21.42
CA MET A 218 13.65 -3.41 -20.16
C MET A 218 13.79 -1.89 -19.91
N ARG A 219 14.63 -1.19 -20.67
CA ARG A 219 15.02 0.22 -20.45
C ARG A 219 15.60 0.44 -19.05
N PHE A 220 16.45 -0.47 -18.63
CA PHE A 220 17.04 -0.49 -17.29
C PHE A 220 18.56 -0.63 -17.36
N PRO A 221 19.34 -0.07 -16.38
CA PRO A 221 20.79 -0.22 -16.36
C PRO A 221 21.19 -1.70 -16.24
N GLU A 222 22.14 -2.15 -17.06
CA GLU A 222 22.58 -3.55 -17.06
C GLU A 222 23.15 -3.99 -15.70
N ALA A 223 23.84 -3.07 -15.00
CA ALA A 223 24.45 -3.35 -13.71
C ALA A 223 23.41 -3.69 -12.64
N GLU A 224 22.21 -3.10 -12.73
CA GLU A 224 21.13 -3.25 -11.78
C GLU A 224 20.11 -4.31 -12.21
N THR A 225 20.25 -4.89 -13.41
CA THR A 225 19.35 -5.91 -13.93
C THR A 225 19.63 -7.24 -13.24
N ASP A 226 18.71 -7.69 -12.40
CA ASP A 226 18.72 -8.99 -11.73
C ASP A 226 17.45 -9.81 -12.04
N GLU A 227 17.34 -11.01 -11.47
CA GLU A 227 16.21 -11.90 -11.69
C GLU A 227 14.90 -11.32 -11.12
N ALA A 228 14.95 -10.59 -10.03
CA ALA A 228 13.78 -9.98 -9.41
C ALA A 228 13.22 -8.86 -10.30
N TYR A 229 14.07 -8.00 -10.82
CA TYR A 229 13.68 -6.97 -11.79
C TYR A 229 13.13 -7.56 -13.09
N PHE A 230 13.74 -8.65 -13.56
CA PHE A 230 13.23 -9.34 -14.73
C PHE A 230 11.85 -9.94 -14.50
N LEU A 231 11.62 -10.53 -13.33
CA LEU A 231 10.32 -11.06 -12.95
C LEU A 231 9.25 -9.94 -12.91
N ASP A 232 9.57 -8.82 -12.28
CA ASP A 232 8.67 -7.67 -12.19
C ASP A 232 8.35 -7.09 -13.58
N TRP A 233 9.36 -6.93 -14.43
CA TRP A 233 9.16 -6.47 -15.81
C TRP A 233 8.30 -7.46 -16.61
N LEU A 234 8.52 -8.75 -16.48
CA LEU A 234 7.75 -9.78 -17.18
C LEU A 234 6.28 -9.75 -16.77
N CYS A 235 5.99 -9.48 -15.49
CA CYS A 235 4.64 -9.52 -14.91
C CYS A 235 3.85 -8.23 -15.02
N ASP A 236 4.30 -7.23 -15.79
CA ASP A 236 3.60 -5.95 -15.99
C ASP A 236 4.13 -4.79 -15.12
N PHE A 237 5.42 -4.51 -15.30
CA PHE A 237 6.14 -3.46 -14.56
C PHE A 237 5.50 -2.06 -14.72
N ASP A 238 4.91 -1.71 -15.87
CA ASP A 238 4.30 -0.39 -16.07
C ASP A 238 3.03 -0.23 -15.23
N ALA A 239 2.24 -1.29 -15.09
CA ALA A 239 1.08 -1.28 -14.18
C ALA A 239 1.54 -1.24 -12.72
N PHE A 240 2.61 -1.97 -12.37
CA PHE A 240 3.21 -1.92 -11.03
C PHE A 240 3.77 -0.52 -10.70
N GLN A 241 4.43 0.13 -11.65
CA GLN A 241 4.97 1.49 -11.45
C GLN A 241 3.85 2.50 -11.23
N GLN A 242 2.77 2.43 -12.02
CA GLN A 242 1.60 3.31 -11.87
C GLN A 242 0.89 3.07 -10.51
N ILE A 243 0.66 1.82 -10.15
CA ILE A 243 0.12 1.43 -8.85
C ILE A 243 1.04 1.92 -7.72
N GLY A 244 2.36 1.72 -7.88
CA GLY A 244 3.34 2.17 -6.89
C GLY A 244 3.33 3.68 -6.66
N ILE A 245 3.17 4.47 -7.71
CA ILE A 245 3.08 5.94 -7.63
C ILE A 245 1.79 6.34 -6.89
N SER A 246 0.64 5.83 -7.33
CA SER A 246 -0.66 6.11 -6.68
C SER A 246 -0.63 5.70 -5.20
N SER A 247 -0.10 4.53 -4.89
CA SER A 247 0.04 4.06 -3.52
C SER A 247 0.97 4.93 -2.66
N ALA A 248 2.02 5.52 -3.24
CA ALA A 248 2.88 6.45 -2.54
C ALA A 248 2.17 7.78 -2.27
N GLU A 249 1.40 8.29 -3.25
CA GLU A 249 0.59 9.49 -3.10
C GLU A 249 -0.47 9.33 -2.00
N ASP A 250 -1.25 8.25 -2.01
CA ASP A 250 -2.26 7.95 -0.99
C ASP A 250 -1.66 7.91 0.42
N LEU A 251 -0.45 7.33 0.56
CA LEU A 251 0.23 7.27 1.83
C LEU A 251 0.74 8.65 2.28
N LEU A 252 1.29 9.45 1.37
CA LEU A 252 1.72 10.82 1.66
C LEU A 252 0.54 11.69 2.08
N ASP A 253 -0.60 11.59 1.42
CA ASP A 253 -1.84 12.29 1.78
C ASP A 253 -2.32 11.91 3.18
N ALA A 254 -2.25 10.62 3.54
CA ALA A 254 -2.60 10.17 4.87
C ALA A 254 -1.66 10.72 5.96
N PHE A 255 -0.36 10.86 5.67
CA PHE A 255 0.61 11.48 6.59
C PHE A 255 0.43 12.98 6.70
N ASP A 256 0.19 13.65 5.58
CA ASP A 256 0.04 15.11 5.52
C ASP A 256 -1.23 15.57 6.23
N SER A 257 -2.34 14.85 6.02
CA SER A 257 -3.64 15.15 6.61
C SER A 257 -3.81 14.66 8.05
N TYR A 258 -2.85 13.90 8.60
CA TYR A 258 -2.97 13.37 9.95
C TYR A 258 -3.09 14.50 10.98
N SER A 259 -4.12 14.41 11.86
CA SER A 259 -4.30 15.31 13.01
C SER A 259 -4.36 14.50 14.31
N ALA A 260 -3.61 14.95 15.31
CA ALA A 260 -3.62 14.35 16.63
C ALA A 260 -4.81 14.80 17.50
N GLU A 261 -5.59 15.77 17.04
CA GLU A 261 -6.63 16.44 17.85
C GLU A 261 -7.92 15.63 18.02
N THR A 262 -8.08 14.53 17.28
CA THR A 262 -9.29 13.70 17.36
C THR A 262 -9.15 12.66 18.48
N SER A 263 -9.41 13.09 19.72
CA SER A 263 -9.52 12.18 20.87
C SER A 263 -10.84 11.45 20.84
N ILE A 264 -10.82 10.16 20.56
CA ILE A 264 -12.01 9.30 20.74
C ILE A 264 -11.88 8.60 22.08
N ALA A 265 -12.89 8.78 22.93
CA ALA A 265 -13.03 7.99 24.14
C ALA A 265 -13.19 6.51 23.75
N LEU A 266 -12.23 5.67 24.12
CA LEU A 266 -12.34 4.23 23.93
C LEU A 266 -13.49 3.70 24.78
N PRO A 267 -14.34 2.81 24.26
CA PRO A 267 -15.38 2.17 25.05
C PRO A 267 -14.73 1.35 26.18
N PRO A 268 -15.40 1.20 27.33
CA PRO A 268 -14.90 0.37 28.41
C PRO A 268 -14.74 -1.09 27.94
N ILE A 269 -13.77 -1.79 28.49
CA ILE A 269 -13.40 -3.14 28.05
C ILE A 269 -14.59 -4.12 28.12
N GLU A 270 -15.46 -3.95 29.09
CA GLU A 270 -16.67 -4.77 29.29
C GLU A 270 -17.69 -4.60 28.17
N ALA A 271 -17.68 -3.47 27.47
CA ALA A 271 -18.51 -3.26 26.28
C ALA A 271 -17.91 -3.91 25.02
N MET A 272 -16.59 -4.13 25.01
CA MET A 272 -15.89 -4.76 23.90
C MET A 272 -15.84 -6.28 24.00
N ILE A 273 -15.66 -6.80 25.20
CA ILE A 273 -15.45 -8.23 25.47
C ILE A 273 -16.40 -8.70 26.58
N PRO A 274 -17.15 -9.78 26.36
CA PRO A 274 -17.94 -10.40 27.42
C PRO A 274 -17.05 -10.83 28.60
N PRO A 275 -17.44 -10.56 29.87
CA PRO A 275 -16.65 -10.94 31.04
C PRO A 275 -16.34 -12.46 31.11
N GLU A 276 -17.24 -13.28 30.54
CA GLU A 276 -17.08 -14.74 30.47
C GLU A 276 -15.88 -15.10 29.57
N LEU A 277 -15.64 -14.36 28.50
CA LEU A 277 -14.51 -14.60 27.59
C LEU A 277 -13.18 -14.23 28.25
N LEU A 278 -13.14 -13.15 29.03
CA LEU A 278 -11.93 -12.77 29.80
C LEU A 278 -11.54 -13.79 30.84
N ARG A 279 -12.52 -14.49 31.43
CA ARG A 279 -12.35 -15.55 32.43
C ARG A 279 -12.30 -16.95 31.84
N ASP A 280 -12.33 -17.06 30.52
CA ASP A 280 -12.33 -18.35 29.84
C ASP A 280 -11.06 -19.16 30.17
N THR A 281 -11.22 -20.45 30.44
CA THR A 281 -10.14 -21.38 30.77
C THR A 281 -9.85 -22.36 29.62
N ARG A 282 -10.52 -22.22 28.50
CA ARG A 282 -10.24 -23.08 27.32
C ARG A 282 -8.79 -22.93 26.89
N SER A 283 -8.14 -24.06 26.61
CA SER A 283 -6.79 -24.14 26.08
C SER A 283 -6.75 -24.34 24.56
N VAL A 284 -7.89 -24.64 23.94
CA VAL A 284 -8.00 -24.88 22.49
C VAL A 284 -9.23 -24.16 21.95
N TYR A 285 -9.03 -23.43 20.87
CA TYR A 285 -10.05 -22.75 20.08
C TYR A 285 -10.02 -23.31 18.66
N SER A 286 -11.16 -23.41 17.98
CA SER A 286 -11.24 -24.06 16.67
C SER A 286 -11.86 -23.13 15.63
N GLY A 287 -11.28 -23.14 14.43
CA GLY A 287 -11.74 -22.33 13.29
C GLY A 287 -11.48 -20.83 13.45
N ILE A 288 -11.93 -20.06 12.47
CA ILE A 288 -11.72 -18.60 12.43
C ILE A 288 -12.40 -17.91 13.60
N SER A 289 -13.65 -18.27 13.92
CA SER A 289 -14.35 -17.69 15.08
C SER A 289 -13.64 -18.00 16.40
N GLY A 290 -13.09 -19.21 16.53
CA GLY A 290 -12.29 -19.56 17.69
C GLY A 290 -11.00 -18.74 17.78
N LEU A 291 -10.30 -18.49 16.68
CA LEU A 291 -9.16 -17.57 16.65
C LEU A 291 -9.56 -16.17 17.11
N GLN A 292 -10.68 -15.66 16.59
CA GLN A 292 -11.19 -14.34 16.96
C GLN A 292 -11.49 -14.24 18.46
N GLU A 293 -12.14 -15.25 19.05
CA GLU A 293 -12.37 -15.31 20.48
C GLU A 293 -11.06 -15.35 21.29
N ALA A 294 -10.10 -16.20 20.87
CA ALA A 294 -8.79 -16.30 21.52
C ALA A 294 -8.05 -14.95 21.50
N VAL A 295 -8.08 -14.24 20.36
CA VAL A 295 -7.43 -12.94 20.19
C VAL A 295 -8.10 -11.86 21.04
N LEU A 296 -9.44 -11.81 21.10
CA LEU A 296 -10.15 -10.88 21.98
C LEU A 296 -9.82 -11.14 23.46
N ARG A 297 -9.80 -12.40 23.87
CA ARG A 297 -9.37 -12.79 25.24
C ARG A 297 -7.93 -12.34 25.51
N PHE A 298 -7.02 -12.60 24.59
CA PHE A 298 -5.60 -12.26 24.71
C PHE A 298 -5.37 -10.76 24.86
N LEU A 299 -5.94 -9.96 23.96
CA LEU A 299 -5.80 -8.50 24.00
C LEU A 299 -6.56 -7.89 25.19
N GLY A 300 -7.73 -8.42 25.52
CA GLY A 300 -8.51 -7.97 26.66
C GLY A 300 -7.76 -8.17 27.99
N ASN A 301 -7.18 -9.34 28.19
CA ASN A 301 -6.35 -9.60 29.36
C ASN A 301 -5.08 -8.72 29.35
N ALA A 302 -4.49 -8.45 28.19
CA ALA A 302 -3.36 -7.53 28.10
C ALA A 302 -3.73 -6.10 28.54
N VAL A 303 -4.90 -5.60 28.17
CA VAL A 303 -5.38 -4.27 28.65
C VAL A 303 -5.57 -4.26 30.17
N LEU A 304 -6.11 -5.34 30.76
CA LEU A 304 -6.33 -5.43 32.19
C LEU A 304 -5.03 -5.59 33.00
N GLU A 305 -4.13 -6.42 32.51
CA GLU A 305 -2.90 -6.81 33.21
C GLU A 305 -1.70 -5.90 32.94
N GLN A 306 -1.78 -5.10 31.88
CA GLN A 306 -0.77 -4.13 31.44
C GLN A 306 0.65 -4.71 31.37
N PRO A 307 0.91 -5.75 30.54
CA PRO A 307 2.27 -6.24 30.31
C PRO A 307 3.13 -5.14 29.68
N LYS A 308 4.45 -5.26 29.82
CA LYS A 308 5.37 -4.30 29.20
C LYS A 308 5.30 -4.31 27.67
N GLU A 309 5.09 -5.51 27.11
CA GLU A 309 5.11 -5.70 25.66
C GLU A 309 4.24 -6.88 25.20
N LEU A 310 3.80 -6.83 23.94
CA LEU A 310 3.16 -7.90 23.20
C LEU A 310 3.95 -8.19 21.93
N TRP A 311 4.05 -9.47 21.57
CA TRP A 311 4.76 -9.94 20.38
C TRP A 311 3.78 -10.70 19.48
N LEU A 312 3.60 -10.23 18.26
CA LEU A 312 2.58 -10.72 17.34
C LEU A 312 3.22 -11.19 16.03
N TYR A 313 2.94 -12.41 15.64
CA TYR A 313 3.28 -12.97 14.35
C TYR A 313 2.13 -13.79 13.81
N SER A 314 1.71 -13.54 12.57
CA SER A 314 0.82 -14.42 11.84
C SER A 314 1.11 -14.29 10.35
N ASP A 315 1.24 -15.43 9.70
CA ASP A 315 1.36 -15.52 8.25
C ASP A 315 0.06 -16.01 7.58
N GLN A 316 -1.02 -16.09 8.36
CA GLN A 316 -2.36 -16.35 7.82
C GLN A 316 -2.84 -15.22 6.91
N ASN A 317 -3.72 -15.58 5.97
CA ASN A 317 -4.47 -14.59 5.20
C ASN A 317 -5.25 -13.66 6.15
N MET A 318 -5.29 -12.37 5.85
CA MET A 318 -5.97 -11.35 6.67
C MET A 318 -7.50 -11.50 6.72
N GLU A 319 -8.08 -12.38 5.92
CA GLU A 319 -9.52 -12.65 5.93
C GLU A 319 -10.06 -12.99 7.32
N TRP A 320 -9.29 -13.70 8.15
CA TRP A 320 -9.71 -14.00 9.53
C TRP A 320 -9.99 -12.74 10.36
N MET A 321 -9.33 -11.63 10.04
CA MET A 321 -9.49 -10.35 10.73
C MET A 321 -10.50 -9.44 10.03
N THR A 322 -10.50 -9.42 8.68
CA THR A 322 -11.27 -8.45 7.88
C THR A 322 -12.65 -8.95 7.45
N SER A 323 -12.92 -10.26 7.53
CA SER A 323 -14.21 -10.84 7.13
C SER A 323 -15.35 -10.51 8.09
N ASP A 324 -15.05 -10.16 9.33
CA ASP A 324 -16.01 -9.73 10.35
C ASP A 324 -15.74 -8.29 10.80
N PRO A 325 -16.52 -7.31 10.33
CA PRO A 325 -16.35 -5.90 10.70
C PRO A 325 -16.52 -5.62 12.21
N VAL A 326 -17.33 -6.42 12.90
CA VAL A 326 -17.54 -6.27 14.36
C VAL A 326 -16.30 -6.70 15.11
N PHE A 327 -15.71 -7.84 14.73
CA PHE A 327 -14.46 -8.29 15.29
C PHE A 327 -13.33 -7.30 15.00
N LEU A 328 -13.20 -6.84 13.76
CA LEU A 328 -12.16 -5.88 13.35
C LEU A 328 -12.22 -4.60 14.19
N ASN A 329 -13.41 -4.07 14.43
CA ASN A 329 -13.59 -2.88 15.27
C ASN A 329 -13.16 -3.13 16.72
N LYS A 330 -13.61 -4.25 17.32
CA LYS A 330 -13.21 -4.63 18.69
C LYS A 330 -11.70 -4.80 18.79
N TRP A 331 -11.10 -5.48 17.82
CA TRP A 331 -9.66 -5.67 17.75
C TRP A 331 -8.91 -4.34 17.67
N ALA A 332 -9.34 -3.40 16.80
CA ALA A 332 -8.75 -2.07 16.69
C ALA A 332 -8.85 -1.26 17.99
N CYS A 333 -10.01 -1.30 18.66
CA CYS A 333 -10.21 -0.67 19.96
C CYS A 333 -9.28 -1.25 21.04
N LEU A 334 -9.12 -2.58 21.08
CA LEU A 334 -8.24 -3.24 22.06
C LEU A 334 -6.76 -2.95 21.79
N MET A 335 -6.32 -2.93 20.54
CA MET A 335 -4.98 -2.52 20.17
C MET A 335 -4.71 -1.07 20.58
N SER A 336 -5.68 -0.19 20.36
CA SER A 336 -5.63 1.21 20.80
C SER A 336 -5.55 1.32 22.33
N ALA A 337 -6.33 0.52 23.06
CA ALA A 337 -6.29 0.47 24.52
C ALA A 337 -4.93 -0.03 25.02
N CYS A 338 -4.35 -1.07 24.42
CA CYS A 338 -3.01 -1.54 24.75
C CYS A 338 -1.96 -0.43 24.58
N VAL A 339 -1.97 0.24 23.44
CA VAL A 339 -1.03 1.34 23.14
C VAL A 339 -1.21 2.51 24.12
N SER A 340 -2.46 2.91 24.40
CA SER A 340 -2.79 3.99 25.37
C SER A 340 -2.37 3.64 26.80
N SER A 341 -2.37 2.34 27.13
CA SER A 341 -1.86 1.84 28.42
C SER A 341 -0.33 1.75 28.48
N GLY A 342 0.39 2.18 27.44
CA GLY A 342 1.86 2.15 27.40
C GLY A 342 2.45 0.78 27.04
N ILE A 343 1.67 -0.14 26.54
CA ILE A 343 2.14 -1.48 26.14
C ILE A 343 2.83 -1.36 24.77
N ARG A 344 4.10 -1.77 24.71
CA ARG A 344 4.84 -1.85 23.43
C ARG A 344 4.43 -3.08 22.66
N ILE A 345 4.20 -2.94 21.36
CA ILE A 345 3.76 -4.04 20.49
C ILE A 345 4.78 -4.28 19.39
N ARG A 346 5.33 -5.49 19.30
CA ARG A 346 6.20 -5.93 18.20
C ARG A 346 5.41 -6.81 17.26
N ILE A 347 5.38 -6.44 15.98
CA ILE A 347 4.63 -7.18 14.97
C ILE A 347 5.58 -7.61 13.85
N ILE A 348 5.62 -8.91 13.55
CA ILE A 348 6.27 -9.42 12.34
C ILE A 348 5.20 -9.65 11.29
N HIS A 349 5.22 -8.84 10.24
CA HIS A 349 4.28 -8.93 9.13
C HIS A 349 4.73 -9.96 8.10
N ASN A 350 3.74 -10.59 7.49
CA ASN A 350 3.95 -11.36 6.29
C ASN A 350 3.97 -10.41 5.07
N VAL A 351 5.04 -10.42 4.32
CA VAL A 351 5.34 -9.46 3.23
C VAL A 351 5.00 -9.97 1.84
N ASP A 352 4.43 -11.17 1.69
CA ASP A 352 3.96 -11.67 0.39
C ASP A 352 2.67 -10.96 -0.09
N ARG A 353 2.45 -9.73 0.38
CA ARG A 353 1.28 -8.91 0.06
C ARG A 353 1.59 -7.98 -1.09
N SER A 354 0.54 -7.67 -1.86
CA SER A 354 0.62 -6.59 -2.83
C SER A 354 0.97 -5.26 -2.15
N LEU A 355 1.56 -4.34 -2.91
CA LEU A 355 1.87 -3.00 -2.40
C LEU A 355 0.61 -2.29 -1.89
N ASP A 356 -0.53 -2.47 -2.57
CA ASP A 356 -1.82 -1.87 -2.19
C ASP A 356 -2.33 -2.39 -0.85
N GLU A 357 -2.24 -3.71 -0.59
CA GLU A 357 -2.60 -4.29 0.70
C GLU A 357 -1.69 -3.79 1.83
N MET A 358 -0.41 -3.62 1.54
CA MET A 358 0.56 -3.10 2.50
C MET A 358 0.31 -1.63 2.81
N ASN A 359 0.04 -0.80 1.80
CA ASN A 359 -0.31 0.60 1.98
C ASN A 359 -1.62 0.77 2.72
N ALA A 360 -2.67 0.04 2.33
CA ALA A 360 -3.93 0.06 3.05
C ALA A 360 -3.75 -0.34 4.53
N ALA A 361 -2.92 -1.34 4.81
CA ALA A 361 -2.59 -1.71 6.17
C ALA A 361 -1.87 -0.58 6.91
N ILE A 362 -0.86 0.06 6.32
CA ILE A 362 -0.11 1.16 6.95
C ILE A 362 -1.03 2.36 7.18
N THR A 363 -1.82 2.76 6.18
CA THR A 363 -2.74 3.91 6.27
C THR A 363 -3.82 3.68 7.34
N ASN A 364 -4.43 2.51 7.36
CA ASN A 364 -5.46 2.17 8.35
C ASN A 364 -4.92 2.12 9.79
N TRP A 365 -3.63 1.79 9.94
CA TRP A 365 -2.97 1.69 11.24
C TRP A 365 -2.12 2.90 11.58
N LEU A 366 -2.11 3.91 10.72
CA LEU A 366 -1.30 5.11 10.90
C LEU A 366 -1.44 5.73 12.29
N PRO A 367 -2.64 5.92 12.88
CA PRO A 367 -2.76 6.48 14.22
C PRO A 367 -2.07 5.64 15.30
N LEU A 368 -2.10 4.31 15.17
CA LEU A 368 -1.42 3.40 16.08
C LEU A 368 0.11 3.48 15.91
N TYR A 369 0.59 3.54 14.67
CA TYR A 369 2.01 3.74 14.38
C TYR A 369 2.51 5.10 14.89
N MET A 370 1.71 6.16 14.73
CA MET A 370 2.06 7.51 15.20
C MET A 370 2.22 7.62 16.72
N SER A 371 1.73 6.62 17.49
CA SER A 371 1.99 6.53 18.93
C SER A 371 3.46 6.23 19.26
N GLY A 372 4.22 5.67 18.32
CA GLY A 372 5.58 5.18 18.55
C GLY A 372 5.68 3.91 19.42
N MET A 373 4.53 3.30 19.76
CA MET A 373 4.47 2.10 20.59
C MET A 373 4.45 0.81 19.78
N ILE A 374 4.31 0.89 18.45
CA ILE A 374 4.30 -0.27 17.56
C ILE A 374 5.59 -0.35 16.77
N GLU A 375 6.31 -1.44 16.95
CA GLU A 375 7.50 -1.81 16.19
C GLU A 375 7.11 -2.85 15.12
N SER A 376 7.18 -2.46 13.85
CA SER A 376 6.82 -3.32 12.70
C SER A 376 8.06 -3.92 12.05
N TYR A 377 8.01 -5.21 11.81
CA TYR A 377 9.07 -6.00 11.18
C TYR A 377 8.51 -6.82 10.01
N PHE A 378 9.39 -7.27 9.13
CA PHE A 378 9.08 -8.23 8.08
C PHE A 378 10.21 -9.24 7.91
N SER A 379 9.90 -10.45 7.44
CA SER A 379 10.87 -11.48 7.12
C SER A 379 11.04 -11.59 5.61
N GLN A 380 12.30 -11.64 5.16
CA GLN A 380 12.66 -11.87 3.73
C GLN A 380 12.80 -13.35 3.37
N LYS A 381 12.61 -14.28 4.31
CA LYS A 381 12.74 -15.70 4.03
C LYS A 381 11.57 -16.21 3.22
N VAL A 382 11.87 -17.12 2.29
CA VAL A 382 10.87 -17.88 1.53
C VAL A 382 9.98 -18.63 2.51
N LYS A 383 8.68 -18.41 2.40
CA LYS A 383 7.64 -19.09 3.17
C LYS A 383 7.56 -20.59 2.79
N ASP A 384 7.25 -21.42 3.77
CA ASP A 384 6.61 -22.68 3.48
C ASP A 384 5.18 -22.41 3.00
N SER A 385 4.94 -22.55 1.70
CA SER A 385 3.62 -22.34 1.10
C SER A 385 2.58 -23.40 1.49
N ARG A 386 2.91 -24.31 2.38
CA ARG A 386 2.06 -25.42 2.82
C ARG A 386 1.40 -25.18 4.17
N PHE A 387 2.11 -24.50 5.07
CA PHE A 387 1.66 -24.28 6.44
C PHE A 387 1.50 -22.81 6.73
N SER A 388 0.50 -22.51 7.55
CA SER A 388 0.26 -21.21 8.14
C SER A 388 0.50 -21.28 9.64
N HIS A 389 1.10 -20.23 10.19
CA HIS A 389 1.49 -20.14 11.60
C HIS A 389 0.93 -18.86 12.23
N THR A 390 0.52 -18.99 13.47
CA THR A 390 0.15 -17.85 14.33
C THR A 390 0.86 -17.99 15.66
N LEU A 391 1.48 -16.91 16.13
CA LEU A 391 2.18 -16.85 17.41
C LEU A 391 1.98 -15.44 18.00
N PHE A 392 1.04 -15.33 18.94
CA PHE A 392 0.81 -14.10 19.71
C PHE A 392 1.21 -14.35 21.15
N LEU A 393 2.13 -13.57 21.65
CA LEU A 393 2.75 -13.77 22.96
C LEU A 393 2.69 -12.50 23.82
N SER A 394 2.18 -12.64 25.02
CA SER A 394 2.40 -11.76 26.17
C SER A 394 3.44 -12.42 27.06
N PRO A 395 4.72 -11.98 27.06
CA PRO A 395 5.79 -12.70 27.73
C PRO A 395 5.51 -12.97 29.22
N GLY A 396 5.62 -14.24 29.63
CA GLY A 396 5.36 -14.69 30.99
C GLY A 396 3.88 -14.68 31.41
N ARG A 397 2.92 -14.53 30.48
CA ARG A 397 1.49 -14.45 30.81
C ARG A 397 0.61 -15.32 29.95
N ALA A 398 0.62 -15.15 28.63
CA ALA A 398 -0.23 -15.88 27.72
C ALA A 398 0.39 -16.01 26.32
N CYS A 399 0.05 -17.07 25.61
CA CYS A 399 0.42 -17.27 24.22
C CYS A 399 -0.72 -17.91 23.44
N ILE A 400 -0.95 -17.43 22.20
CA ILE A 400 -1.75 -18.12 21.18
C ILE A 400 -0.77 -18.70 20.17
N GLU A 401 -0.82 -20.02 19.97
CA GLU A 401 0.01 -20.72 18.98
C GLU A 401 -0.86 -21.58 18.06
N SER A 402 -0.56 -21.57 16.77
CA SER A 402 -1.18 -22.44 15.78
C SER A 402 -0.21 -22.74 14.65
N SER A 403 -0.34 -23.97 14.12
CA SER A 403 0.25 -24.37 12.84
C SER A 403 -0.73 -25.30 12.14
N HIS A 404 -1.16 -24.95 10.93
CA HIS A 404 -2.09 -25.75 10.15
C HIS A 404 -1.80 -25.62 8.65
N VAL A 405 -2.33 -26.53 7.85
CA VAL A 405 -2.19 -26.49 6.39
C VAL A 405 -2.99 -25.32 5.84
N ILE A 406 -2.40 -24.54 4.94
CA ILE A 406 -3.07 -23.40 4.27
C ILE A 406 -4.34 -23.90 3.55
N GLY A 407 -5.46 -23.21 3.75
CA GLY A 407 -6.79 -23.58 3.25
C GLY A 407 -7.61 -24.45 4.21
N THR A 408 -7.06 -24.79 5.39
CA THR A 408 -7.80 -25.53 6.44
C THR A 408 -8.12 -24.65 7.66
N GLU A 409 -8.09 -23.32 7.51
CA GLU A 409 -8.27 -22.32 8.57
C GLU A 409 -9.64 -22.48 9.28
N SER A 410 -10.66 -22.89 8.54
CA SER A 410 -12.03 -23.11 9.07
C SER A 410 -12.13 -24.24 10.10
N VAL A 411 -11.15 -25.15 10.11
CA VAL A 411 -11.03 -26.27 11.06
C VAL A 411 -9.72 -26.24 11.83
N GLY A 412 -8.92 -25.21 11.65
CA GLY A 412 -7.65 -25.00 12.34
C GLY A 412 -7.82 -24.94 13.86
N GLN A 413 -6.84 -25.43 14.59
CA GLN A 413 -6.83 -25.36 16.05
C GLN A 413 -5.82 -24.32 16.52
N TYR A 414 -6.24 -23.48 17.44
CA TYR A 414 -5.45 -22.44 18.08
C TYR A 414 -5.33 -22.75 19.56
N ARG A 415 -4.10 -22.96 20.04
CA ARG A 415 -3.81 -23.31 21.43
C ARG A 415 -3.54 -22.04 22.23
N TYR A 416 -4.17 -21.94 23.38
CA TYR A 416 -4.00 -20.84 24.31
C TYR A 416 -3.25 -21.34 25.55
N TYR A 417 -2.01 -20.88 25.72
CA TYR A 417 -1.14 -21.27 26.82
C TYR A 417 -1.05 -20.17 27.87
N THR A 418 -1.00 -20.58 29.14
CA THR A 418 -0.73 -19.71 30.31
C THR A 418 0.34 -20.31 31.22
N GLU A 419 0.90 -21.46 30.86
CA GLU A 419 1.86 -22.21 31.66
C GLU A 419 3.29 -21.92 31.23
N ASP A 420 4.20 -21.72 32.18
CA ASP A 420 5.60 -21.32 31.99
C ASP A 420 6.38 -22.12 30.93
N PRO A 421 6.38 -23.46 30.92
CA PRO A 421 7.16 -24.19 29.92
C PRO A 421 6.74 -23.89 28.47
N SER A 422 5.44 -23.75 28.23
CA SER A 422 4.89 -23.45 26.90
C SER A 422 5.17 -22.00 26.51
N LEU A 423 5.04 -21.06 27.44
CA LEU A 423 5.34 -19.64 27.21
C LEU A 423 6.81 -19.43 26.87
N GLU A 424 7.73 -20.12 27.52
CA GLU A 424 9.17 -20.03 27.23
C GLU A 424 9.49 -20.58 25.83
N LEU A 425 8.89 -21.69 25.42
CA LEU A 425 9.04 -22.21 24.07
C LEU A 425 8.55 -21.21 23.02
N CYS A 426 7.37 -20.62 23.23
CA CYS A 426 6.82 -19.58 22.36
C CYS A 426 7.75 -18.35 22.31
N ARG A 427 8.33 -17.96 23.44
CA ARG A 427 9.29 -16.84 23.53
C ARG A 427 10.54 -17.11 22.69
N VAL A 428 11.15 -18.28 22.83
CA VAL A 428 12.32 -18.69 22.06
C VAL A 428 12.01 -18.72 20.57
N SER A 429 10.83 -19.26 20.21
CA SER A 429 10.37 -19.31 18.82
C SER A 429 10.22 -17.92 18.21
N PHE A 430 9.59 -17.00 18.92
CA PHE A 430 9.44 -15.61 18.43
C PHE A 430 10.79 -14.90 18.27
N LEU A 431 11.69 -15.05 19.23
CA LEU A 431 13.04 -14.47 19.14
C LEU A 431 13.79 -14.99 17.92
N LYS A 432 13.62 -16.29 17.60
CA LYS A 432 14.21 -16.88 16.39
C LYS A 432 13.62 -16.32 15.09
N LEU A 433 12.34 -16.01 15.07
CA LEU A 433 11.72 -15.28 13.95
C LEU A 433 12.31 -13.87 13.83
N MET A 434 12.50 -13.18 14.95
CA MET A 434 13.06 -11.83 14.99
C MET A 434 14.51 -11.74 14.47
N GLU A 435 15.35 -12.77 14.67
CA GLU A 435 16.73 -12.78 14.15
C GLU A 435 16.82 -12.57 12.64
N ASN A 436 15.79 -12.97 11.89
CA ASN A 436 15.74 -12.86 10.44
C ASN A 436 14.78 -11.78 9.95
N ALA A 437 14.21 -11.02 10.88
CA ALA A 437 13.28 -9.96 10.56
C ALA A 437 14.01 -8.63 10.37
N LYS A 438 13.57 -7.85 9.37
CA LYS A 438 13.99 -6.47 9.15
C LYS A 438 12.88 -5.53 9.57
N SER A 439 13.23 -4.33 9.99
CA SER A 439 12.24 -3.32 10.31
C SER A 439 11.45 -2.95 9.04
N LEU A 440 10.13 -3.04 9.09
CA LEU A 440 9.24 -2.58 8.02
C LEU A 440 9.08 -1.07 8.08
N LEU A 441 8.81 -0.57 9.28
CA LEU A 441 8.57 0.82 9.58
C LEU A 441 9.24 1.17 10.90
N ARG A 442 10.01 2.26 10.91
CA ARG A 442 10.59 2.84 12.12
C ARG A 442 10.01 4.22 12.35
N ILE A 443 9.59 4.46 13.58
CA ILE A 443 9.20 5.79 14.02
C ILE A 443 10.28 6.33 14.93
N ASN A 444 10.83 7.48 14.55
CA ASN A 444 11.88 8.17 15.28
C ASN A 444 11.46 9.60 15.57
N ARG A 445 12.07 10.21 16.56
CA ARG A 445 12.01 11.67 16.71
C ARG A 445 12.85 12.31 15.61
N PRO A 446 12.49 13.49 15.09
CA PRO A 446 13.32 14.21 14.14
C PRO A 446 14.73 14.42 14.69
N GLY A 447 15.75 14.27 13.88
CA GLY A 447 17.16 14.42 14.26
C GLY A 447 18.04 13.22 13.90
N ASN A 448 17.54 11.99 13.90
CA ASN A 448 18.29 10.79 13.51
C ASN A 448 18.00 10.37 12.06
N LEU A 449 18.27 11.26 11.12
CA LEU A 449 18.14 10.95 9.68
C LEU A 449 19.43 10.27 9.21
N GLU A 450 19.53 8.96 9.42
CA GLU A 450 20.59 8.16 8.82
C GLU A 450 20.33 8.04 7.31
N ASN A 451 21.16 8.72 6.52
CA ASN A 451 21.21 8.47 5.08
C ASN A 451 22.18 7.31 4.80
N ARG A 452 21.67 6.24 4.22
CA ARG A 452 22.45 5.09 3.77
C ARG A 452 22.22 4.92 2.27
N GLY A 453 23.11 5.50 1.45
CA GLY A 453 23.02 5.32 0.00
C GLY A 453 23.89 6.28 -0.79
N SER A 454 24.05 5.98 -2.08
CA SER A 454 24.82 6.78 -3.03
C SER A 454 24.03 7.96 -3.60
N GLU A 455 22.70 7.94 -3.47
CA GLU A 455 21.79 8.98 -3.94
C GLU A 455 20.73 9.30 -2.87
N LEU A 456 20.49 10.59 -2.65
CA LEU A 456 19.43 11.10 -1.79
C LEU A 456 18.59 12.11 -2.56
N THR A 457 17.27 11.91 -2.56
CA THR A 457 16.29 12.88 -3.07
C THR A 457 15.46 13.43 -1.91
N LEU A 458 15.43 14.76 -1.77
CA LEU A 458 14.61 15.49 -0.81
C LEU A 458 13.48 16.18 -1.58
N ILE A 459 12.23 16.04 -1.15
CA ILE A 459 11.06 16.74 -1.69
C ILE A 459 10.36 17.44 -0.54
N GLN A 460 10.21 18.76 -0.64
CA GLN A 460 9.55 19.58 0.39
C GLN A 460 9.08 20.93 -0.18
N ASN A 461 8.29 21.66 0.60
CA ASN A 461 7.69 22.95 0.22
C ASN A 461 8.45 24.18 0.76
N THR A 462 9.61 23.98 1.37
CA THR A 462 10.45 25.05 1.91
C THR A 462 11.91 24.83 1.52
N LEU A 463 12.76 25.86 1.60
CA LEU A 463 14.20 25.66 1.49
C LEU A 463 14.72 24.81 2.67
N SER A 464 15.65 23.89 2.39
CA SER A 464 16.23 23.04 3.43
C SER A 464 17.17 23.82 4.35
N ILE A 465 16.96 23.73 5.66
CA ILE A 465 17.87 24.37 6.62
C ILE A 465 19.31 23.86 6.50
N SER A 466 19.52 22.65 6.00
CA SER A 466 20.86 22.09 5.77
C SER A 466 21.70 22.92 4.80
N THR A 467 21.05 23.62 3.85
CA THR A 467 21.70 24.48 2.87
C THR A 467 21.75 25.97 3.29
N MET A 468 21.23 26.30 4.47
CA MET A 468 21.26 27.66 5.00
C MET A 468 22.69 28.06 5.40
N PRO A 469 23.17 29.25 5.08
CA PRO A 469 24.48 29.70 5.54
C PRO A 469 24.45 30.04 7.03
N GLU A 470 25.57 29.87 7.73
CA GLU A 470 25.66 30.05 9.20
C GLU A 470 25.23 31.44 9.66
N ASP A 471 25.66 32.50 8.96
CA ASP A 471 25.30 33.88 9.30
C ASP A 471 23.79 34.09 9.26
N LEU A 472 23.11 33.45 8.31
CA LEU A 472 21.65 33.47 8.21
C LEU A 472 20.98 32.77 9.35
N VAL A 473 21.44 31.55 9.70
CA VAL A 473 20.89 30.78 10.83
C VAL A 473 20.99 31.58 12.14
N ARG A 474 22.15 32.23 12.37
CA ARG A 474 22.37 33.08 13.55
C ARG A 474 21.44 34.30 13.60
N SER A 475 21.00 34.76 12.42
CA SER A 475 20.11 35.94 12.36
C SER A 475 18.69 35.66 12.86
N PHE A 476 18.30 34.41 13.00
CA PHE A 476 17.00 34.00 13.57
C PHE A 476 16.96 33.97 15.10
N ASP A 477 18.10 34.09 15.77
CA ASP A 477 18.24 34.07 17.24
C ASP A 477 17.51 32.86 17.90
N SER A 478 17.52 31.70 17.25
CA SER A 478 16.90 30.45 17.73
C SER A 478 17.96 29.39 17.99
N PRO A 479 18.19 29.02 19.27
CA PRO A 479 19.09 27.94 19.63
C PRO A 479 18.69 26.59 19.02
N GLU A 480 17.39 26.30 18.97
CA GLU A 480 16.84 25.05 18.43
C GLU A 480 17.12 24.93 16.93
N LEU A 481 16.93 26.02 16.19
CA LEU A 481 17.25 26.06 14.77
C LEU A 481 18.76 25.89 14.53
N TYR A 482 19.59 26.53 15.35
CA TYR A 482 21.04 26.44 15.22
C TYR A 482 21.57 25.04 15.52
N GLU A 483 21.06 24.38 16.56
CA GLU A 483 21.43 22.99 16.92
C GLU A 483 21.08 22.03 15.78
N GLU A 484 19.84 22.08 15.29
CA GLU A 484 19.39 21.22 14.19
C GLU A 484 20.14 21.51 12.88
N TRP A 485 20.39 22.79 12.57
CA TRP A 485 21.20 23.19 11.42
C TRP A 485 22.62 22.64 11.50
N THR A 486 23.27 22.73 12.65
CA THR A 486 24.64 22.25 12.83
C THR A 486 24.74 20.76 12.48
N HIS A 487 23.82 19.98 13.03
CA HIS A 487 23.76 18.55 12.73
C HIS A 487 23.51 18.26 11.25
N ARG A 488 22.54 18.94 10.63
CA ARG A 488 22.18 18.69 9.24
C ARG A 488 23.18 19.24 8.24
N SER A 489 23.83 20.34 8.52
CA SER A 489 24.85 20.90 7.64
C SER A 489 26.11 20.03 7.59
N GLU A 490 26.50 19.42 8.72
CA GLU A 490 27.57 18.42 8.75
C GLU A 490 27.25 17.20 7.88
N LEU A 491 26.01 16.66 8.02
CA LEU A 491 25.52 15.55 7.18
C LEU A 491 25.47 15.93 5.70
N LEU A 492 25.04 17.17 5.38
CA LEU A 492 25.01 17.67 4.02
C LEU A 492 26.43 17.64 3.41
N HIS A 493 27.42 18.19 4.10
CA HIS A 493 28.79 18.23 3.60
C HIS A 493 29.39 16.83 3.42
N GLN A 494 29.11 15.90 4.34
CA GLN A 494 29.51 14.49 4.20
C GLN A 494 28.87 13.85 2.97
N ASN A 495 27.57 14.07 2.76
CA ASN A 495 26.82 13.53 1.62
C ASN A 495 27.28 14.15 0.30
N LEU A 496 27.54 15.45 0.23
CA LEU A 496 28.01 16.09 -1.00
C LEU A 496 29.39 15.59 -1.47
N ALA A 497 30.19 15.10 -0.54
CA ALA A 497 31.50 14.52 -0.85
C ALA A 497 31.41 13.08 -1.37
N SER A 498 30.40 12.29 -0.99
CA SER A 498 30.30 10.85 -1.22
C SER A 498 29.09 10.41 -2.03
N SER A 499 28.06 11.24 -2.13
CA SER A 499 26.75 10.87 -2.68
C SER A 499 26.22 11.94 -3.62
N ARG A 500 25.17 11.58 -4.39
CA ARG A 500 24.38 12.56 -5.16
C ARG A 500 23.21 13.03 -4.32
N LEU A 501 23.09 14.35 -4.16
CA LEU A 501 21.95 14.98 -3.49
C LEU A 501 21.09 15.73 -4.50
N THR A 502 19.80 15.46 -4.48
CA THR A 502 18.79 16.14 -5.29
C THR A 502 17.74 16.76 -4.39
N GLU A 503 17.55 18.07 -4.48
CA GLU A 503 16.46 18.78 -3.80
C GLU A 503 15.39 19.19 -4.80
N CYS A 504 14.13 18.82 -4.53
CA CYS A 504 12.94 19.19 -5.30
C CYS A 504 12.05 20.06 -4.41
N ILE A 505 11.99 21.36 -4.69
CA ILE A 505 11.41 22.35 -3.77
C ILE A 505 10.43 23.26 -4.53
N ALA A 506 9.24 23.46 -3.93
CA ALA A 506 8.35 24.52 -4.38
C ALA A 506 8.81 25.86 -3.80
N LEU A 507 8.95 26.84 -4.67
CA LEU A 507 9.30 28.20 -4.26
C LEU A 507 8.04 28.94 -3.77
N PRO A 508 8.16 29.78 -2.75
CA PRO A 508 7.04 30.58 -2.24
C PRO A 508 6.54 31.56 -3.30
N GLU A 509 5.28 31.96 -3.19
CA GLU A 509 4.71 33.01 -4.01
C GLU A 509 5.40 34.38 -3.71
N ASP A 510 5.49 35.25 -4.71
CA ASP A 510 6.17 36.55 -4.58
C ASP A 510 5.52 37.42 -3.49
N GLU A 511 4.20 37.33 -3.33
CA GLU A 511 3.45 38.03 -2.29
C GLU A 511 3.88 37.57 -0.88
N SER A 512 4.05 36.28 -0.68
CA SER A 512 4.52 35.73 0.60
C SER A 512 5.93 36.19 0.96
N LEU A 513 6.81 36.27 -0.03
CA LEU A 513 8.16 36.84 0.15
C LEU A 513 8.13 38.32 0.47
N PHE A 514 7.36 39.08 -0.29
CA PHE A 514 7.28 40.54 -0.11
C PHE A 514 6.75 40.92 1.30
N HIS A 515 5.81 40.15 1.81
CA HIS A 515 5.25 40.33 3.16
C HIS A 515 6.06 39.69 4.28
N GLY A 516 7.20 39.04 3.98
CA GLY A 516 8.01 38.35 4.98
C GLY A 516 7.31 37.14 5.65
N SER A 517 6.40 36.49 4.91
CA SER A 517 5.63 35.36 5.37
C SER A 517 6.07 34.01 4.77
N ALA A 518 7.15 34.02 3.96
CA ALA A 518 7.73 32.77 3.45
C ALA A 518 8.30 31.94 4.60
N PRO A 519 7.80 30.72 4.84
CA PRO A 519 8.17 29.96 6.03
C PRO A 519 9.59 29.42 5.94
N VAL A 520 10.28 29.44 7.07
CA VAL A 520 11.49 28.63 7.28
C VAL A 520 11.07 27.17 7.48
N GLU A 521 11.91 26.21 7.07
CA GLU A 521 11.65 24.80 7.35
C GLU A 521 11.44 24.59 8.86
N ALA A 522 10.28 24.04 9.23
CA ALA A 522 9.90 23.90 10.62
C ALA A 522 10.74 22.83 11.34
N VAL A 523 11.24 23.19 12.50
CA VAL A 523 11.92 22.36 13.50
C VAL A 523 11.13 22.47 14.79
N PRO A 524 11.09 21.44 15.67
CA PRO A 524 10.43 21.56 16.95
C PRO A 524 10.96 22.78 17.75
N GLY A 525 10.05 23.68 18.14
CA GLY A 525 10.39 24.92 18.86
C GLY A 525 10.70 26.13 17.97
N THR A 526 10.59 26.01 16.65
CA THR A 526 10.80 27.11 15.69
C THR A 526 9.58 27.45 14.86
N GLU A 527 8.40 27.06 15.36
CA GLU A 527 7.12 27.28 14.66
C GLU A 527 6.90 28.77 14.38
N GLY A 528 6.53 29.07 13.14
CA GLY A 528 6.20 30.41 12.71
C GLY A 528 7.38 31.29 12.29
N LEU A 529 8.61 30.76 12.27
CA LEU A 529 9.73 31.49 11.70
C LEU A 529 9.53 31.66 10.18
N CYS A 530 9.73 32.91 9.73
CA CYS A 530 9.61 33.28 8.32
C CYS A 530 10.86 34.04 7.88
N TYR A 531 11.18 33.95 6.59
CA TYR A 531 12.25 34.72 5.96
C TYR A 531 11.80 36.15 5.71
N THR A 532 12.71 37.13 5.90
CA THR A 532 12.63 38.37 5.15
C THR A 532 13.06 38.13 3.71
N PRO A 533 12.72 39.04 2.76
CA PRO A 533 13.20 38.94 1.38
C PRO A 533 14.73 38.84 1.28
N GLU A 534 15.46 39.61 2.08
CA GLU A 534 16.92 39.60 2.11
C GLU A 534 17.49 38.28 2.65
N GLN A 535 16.88 37.74 3.70
CA GLN A 535 17.24 36.43 4.27
C GLN A 535 17.01 35.30 3.26
N TYR A 536 15.89 35.34 2.54
CA TYR A 536 15.60 34.35 1.50
C TYR A 536 16.62 34.44 0.36
N ALA A 537 16.94 35.64 -0.09
CA ALA A 537 17.98 35.87 -1.11
C ALA A 537 19.36 35.36 -0.65
N MET A 538 19.74 35.55 0.64
CA MET A 538 20.96 34.98 1.20
C MET A 538 20.99 33.46 1.10
N HIS A 539 19.86 32.81 1.40
CA HIS A 539 19.76 31.34 1.30
C HIS A 539 19.89 30.86 -0.15
N ILE A 540 19.19 31.49 -1.08
CA ILE A 540 19.30 31.18 -2.53
C ILE A 540 20.73 31.36 -3.04
N ARG A 541 21.46 32.42 -2.65
CA ARG A 541 22.88 32.60 -3.01
C ARG A 541 23.72 31.41 -2.54
N ASN A 542 23.47 30.90 -1.34
CA ASN A 542 24.20 29.74 -0.84
C ASN A 542 23.88 28.45 -1.61
N ILE A 543 22.60 28.23 -1.96
CA ILE A 543 22.18 27.11 -2.82
C ILE A 543 22.90 27.18 -4.19
N LEU A 544 22.94 28.36 -4.80
CA LEU A 544 23.65 28.57 -6.07
C LEU A 544 25.16 28.31 -5.94
N ARG A 545 25.76 28.78 -4.82
CA ARG A 545 27.17 28.50 -4.50
C ARG A 545 27.43 27.00 -4.38
N LEU A 546 26.62 26.29 -3.60
CA LEU A 546 26.72 24.84 -3.42
C LEU A 546 26.54 24.10 -4.74
N SER A 547 25.54 24.50 -5.53
CA SER A 547 25.31 23.93 -6.86
C SER A 547 26.49 24.16 -7.81
N GLY A 548 27.18 25.28 -7.73
CA GLY A 548 28.41 25.54 -8.50
C GLY A 548 29.62 24.76 -8.00
N GLN A 549 29.74 24.58 -6.69
CA GLN A 549 30.88 23.93 -6.06
C GLN A 549 30.82 22.39 -6.15
N TYR A 550 29.62 21.81 -6.04
CA TYR A 550 29.42 20.35 -6.00
C TYR A 550 28.61 19.87 -7.21
N PRO A 551 29.22 19.18 -8.18
CA PRO A 551 28.50 18.56 -9.30
C PRO A 551 27.47 17.50 -8.87
N SER A 552 27.66 16.90 -7.69
CA SER A 552 26.76 15.93 -7.07
C SER A 552 25.48 16.55 -6.50
N TYR A 553 25.44 17.89 -6.31
CA TYR A 553 24.26 18.59 -5.82
C TYR A 553 23.38 19.10 -6.97
N ARG A 554 22.09 18.75 -6.95
CA ARG A 554 21.09 19.20 -7.92
C ARG A 554 19.90 19.83 -7.21
N PHE A 555 19.35 20.85 -7.82
CA PHE A 555 18.17 21.58 -7.33
C PHE A 555 17.11 21.61 -8.45
N TYR A 556 15.88 21.20 -8.13
CA TYR A 556 14.71 21.26 -9.02
C TYR A 556 13.68 22.19 -8.44
N ILE A 557 13.14 23.06 -9.29
CA ILE A 557 12.06 23.97 -8.93
C ILE A 557 10.75 23.29 -9.31
N LEU A 558 9.88 23.11 -8.32
CA LEU A 558 8.55 22.58 -8.53
C LEU A 558 7.53 23.72 -8.51
N PRO A 559 6.45 23.68 -9.33
CA PRO A 559 5.38 24.67 -9.25
C PRO A 559 4.64 24.57 -7.90
N GLU A 560 4.44 23.35 -7.41
CA GLU A 560 3.87 23.03 -6.11
C GLU A 560 4.35 21.66 -5.64
N VAL A 561 4.27 21.43 -4.34
CA VAL A 561 4.44 20.10 -3.72
C VAL A 561 3.06 19.65 -3.21
N PRO A 562 2.62 18.40 -3.48
CA PRO A 562 1.28 17.94 -3.15
C PRO A 562 1.01 17.82 -1.64
N PHE A 563 2.00 18.01 -0.80
CA PHE A 563 1.90 17.96 0.67
C PHE A 563 2.48 19.21 1.32
N ARG A 564 1.96 19.58 2.51
CA ARG A 564 2.33 20.83 3.21
C ARG A 564 3.03 20.60 4.55
N ASN A 565 2.64 19.54 5.26
CA ASN A 565 3.04 19.28 6.65
C ASN A 565 4.11 18.18 6.77
N ILE A 566 4.63 17.73 5.64
CA ILE A 566 5.65 16.70 5.60
C ILE A 566 6.77 17.07 4.64
N ARG A 567 7.91 16.44 4.84
CA ARG A 567 9.01 16.38 3.88
C ARG A 567 9.38 14.93 3.62
N LEU A 568 9.82 14.64 2.42
CA LEU A 568 10.10 13.30 1.94
C LEU A 568 11.58 13.17 1.59
N LEU A 569 12.27 12.22 2.22
CA LEU A 569 13.65 11.85 1.93
C LEU A 569 13.67 10.44 1.34
N ILE A 570 14.25 10.29 0.16
CA ILE A 570 14.29 9.03 -0.57
C ILE A 570 15.74 8.68 -0.86
N SER A 571 16.19 7.52 -0.36
CA SER A 571 17.46 6.92 -0.72
C SER A 571 17.25 5.57 -1.43
N GLU A 572 18.34 4.86 -1.76
CA GLU A 572 18.27 3.54 -2.39
C GLU A 572 17.57 2.50 -1.51
N GLU A 573 17.85 2.52 -0.20
CA GLU A 573 17.38 1.51 0.74
C GLU A 573 16.32 1.98 1.73
N THR A 574 16.10 3.31 1.80
CA THR A 574 15.25 3.89 2.83
C THR A 574 14.43 5.04 2.27
N VAL A 575 13.19 5.10 2.66
CA VAL A 575 12.31 6.26 2.48
C VAL A 575 11.92 6.77 3.84
N THR A 576 12.11 8.07 4.07
CA THR A 576 11.74 8.71 5.32
C THR A 576 10.77 9.85 5.07
N VAL A 577 9.60 9.77 5.69
CA VAL A 577 8.60 10.85 5.74
C VAL A 577 8.77 11.55 7.10
N VAL A 578 9.01 12.85 7.09
CA VAL A 578 9.19 13.65 8.30
C VAL A 578 8.06 14.66 8.41
N ARG A 579 7.36 14.69 9.52
CA ARG A 579 6.33 15.70 9.77
C ARG A 579 6.96 17.01 10.21
N SER A 580 6.54 18.08 9.57
CA SER A 580 6.95 19.48 9.84
C SER A 580 6.04 20.17 10.86
N VAL A 581 4.99 19.48 11.34
CA VAL A 581 4.02 20.00 12.32
C VAL A 581 3.84 19.00 13.46
N SER A 582 3.34 19.47 14.58
CA SER A 582 3.06 18.59 15.73
C SER A 582 2.04 17.49 15.40
N PRO A 583 2.23 16.24 15.86
CA PRO A 583 3.43 15.72 16.52
C PRO A 583 4.62 15.58 15.54
N TYR A 584 5.78 16.12 15.93
CA TYR A 584 7.02 16.01 15.15
C TYR A 584 7.56 14.59 15.21
N LEU A 585 7.40 13.86 14.13
CA LEU A 585 7.82 12.47 14.00
C LEU A 585 8.43 12.22 12.63
N SER A 586 9.32 11.27 12.55
CA SER A 586 9.79 10.71 11.28
C SER A 586 9.43 9.24 11.17
N MET A 587 9.00 8.84 9.98
CA MET A 587 8.69 7.47 9.64
C MET A 587 9.63 7.01 8.54
N SER A 588 10.40 5.96 8.81
CA SER A 588 11.33 5.39 7.84
C SER A 588 10.88 4.00 7.41
N PHE A 589 10.79 3.80 6.10
CA PHE A 589 10.46 2.54 5.45
C PHE A 589 11.73 1.93 4.85
N THR A 590 11.93 0.63 5.04
CA THR A 590 13.06 -0.11 4.46
C THR A 590 12.61 -1.28 3.57
N HIS A 591 11.29 -1.43 3.39
CA HIS A 591 10.75 -2.49 2.54
C HIS A 591 11.03 -2.20 1.05
N PRO A 592 11.60 -3.16 0.28
CA PRO A 592 12.02 -2.90 -1.10
C PRO A 592 10.91 -2.40 -2.03
N LEU A 593 9.68 -2.92 -1.90
CA LEU A 593 8.55 -2.47 -2.72
C LEU A 593 8.16 -1.03 -2.40
N MET A 594 8.13 -0.65 -1.12
CA MET A 594 7.87 0.72 -0.69
C MET A 594 8.96 1.67 -1.19
N CYS A 595 10.23 1.33 -0.98
CA CYS A 595 11.34 2.15 -1.46
C CYS A 595 11.30 2.32 -2.98
N ARG A 596 10.91 1.28 -3.72
CA ARG A 596 10.74 1.35 -5.18
C ARG A 596 9.59 2.27 -5.57
N ALA A 597 8.43 2.16 -4.93
CA ALA A 597 7.26 3.00 -5.19
C ALA A 597 7.59 4.49 -5.03
N PHE A 598 8.21 4.85 -3.92
CA PHE A 598 8.61 6.23 -3.65
C PHE A 598 9.74 6.74 -4.56
N ARG A 599 10.67 5.87 -4.97
CA ARG A 599 11.67 6.24 -5.99
C ARG A 599 11.00 6.51 -7.34
N SER A 600 10.07 5.65 -7.77
CA SER A 600 9.31 5.87 -9.00
C SER A 600 8.51 7.18 -8.96
N TYR A 601 7.92 7.50 -7.82
CA TYR A 601 7.25 8.79 -7.57
C TYR A 601 8.22 9.97 -7.72
N ALA A 602 9.38 9.93 -7.07
CA ALA A 602 10.40 10.98 -7.18
C ALA A 602 10.96 11.10 -8.61
N ASP A 603 11.18 9.98 -9.31
CA ASP A 603 11.67 9.98 -10.68
C ASP A 603 10.65 10.58 -11.66
N GLN A 604 9.36 10.33 -11.43
CA GLN A 604 8.30 10.98 -12.20
C GLN A 604 8.30 12.50 -12.00
N ILE A 605 8.47 12.97 -10.76
CA ILE A 605 8.59 14.41 -10.46
C ILE A 605 9.82 14.99 -11.16
N LYS A 606 10.99 14.37 -10.99
CA LYS A 606 12.24 14.83 -11.61
C LYS A 606 12.15 14.87 -13.14
N GLU A 607 11.53 13.90 -13.78
CA GLU A 607 11.38 13.87 -15.24
C GLU A 607 10.37 14.90 -15.74
N ARG A 608 9.27 15.12 -15.00
CA ARG A 608 8.23 16.11 -15.34
C ARG A 608 8.76 17.55 -15.26
N TYR A 609 9.59 17.85 -14.26
CA TYR A 609 10.11 19.20 -13.98
C TYR A 609 11.61 19.32 -14.27
N LYS A 610 12.08 18.56 -15.24
CA LYS A 610 13.47 18.53 -15.63
C LYS A 610 13.86 19.80 -16.36
N GLU A 611 14.65 20.61 -15.70
CA GLU A 611 15.31 21.76 -16.28
C GLU A 611 16.83 21.55 -16.29
N ASP A 612 17.51 22.19 -17.24
CA ASP A 612 18.98 22.22 -17.20
C ASP A 612 19.45 23.14 -16.05
N ARG A 613 20.66 22.88 -15.57
CA ARG A 613 21.23 23.56 -14.40
C ARG A 613 21.36 25.07 -14.59
N ASP A 614 21.68 25.52 -15.82
CA ASP A 614 21.85 26.95 -16.12
C ASP A 614 20.49 27.64 -16.21
N SER A 615 19.43 26.92 -16.61
CA SER A 615 18.07 27.45 -16.60
C SER A 615 17.57 27.66 -15.17
N VAL A 616 17.72 26.66 -14.30
CA VAL A 616 17.39 26.77 -12.87
C VAL A 616 18.16 27.91 -12.22
N ARG A 617 19.46 28.02 -12.50
CA ARG A 617 20.31 29.09 -11.99
C ARG A 617 19.80 30.49 -12.42
N ARG A 618 19.54 30.67 -13.70
CA ARG A 618 19.01 31.96 -14.23
C ARG A 618 17.64 32.29 -13.64
N HIS A 619 16.77 31.27 -13.44
CA HIS A 619 15.48 31.48 -12.82
C HIS A 619 15.64 32.03 -11.39
N LEU A 620 16.49 31.39 -10.58
CA LEU A 620 16.73 31.83 -9.20
C LEU A 620 17.41 33.18 -9.11
N GLU A 621 18.41 33.44 -9.97
CA GLU A 621 19.10 34.74 -10.04
C GLU A 621 18.12 35.87 -10.43
N ASN A 622 17.31 35.66 -11.45
CA ASN A 622 16.37 36.71 -11.95
C ASN A 622 15.23 36.99 -10.96
N ARG A 623 14.82 36.00 -10.17
CA ARG A 623 13.66 36.15 -9.28
C ARG A 623 14.04 36.66 -7.89
N PHE A 624 15.23 36.31 -7.38
CA PHE A 624 15.57 36.55 -5.98
C PHE A 624 16.86 37.37 -5.75
N LEU A 625 17.67 37.59 -6.78
CA LEU A 625 18.96 38.27 -6.66
C LEU A 625 19.07 39.52 -7.53
#